data_645e278112aec9163a07e9fbb8bf2981
#
_entry.id   645e278112aec9163a07e9fbb8bf2981
#
_cell.length_a   1.000
_cell.length_b   1.000
_cell.length_c   1.000
_cell.angle_alpha   90.00
_cell.angle_beta   90.00
_cell.angle_gamma   90.00
#
_symmetry.space_group_name_H-M   'P 1'
#
loop_
_entity.id
_entity.type
_entity.pdbx_description
1 polymer ?
#
loop_
_entity_poly.entity_id
_entity_poly.type
_entity_poly.pdbx_seq_one_letter_code
_entity_poly.pdbx_strand_id
1 'polypeptide(L)' 'MSNKTYKPGEEVENDVTLYVKDADGNTLSEIKVPAGHRVPPTRIKDAESYSTKK' A
#
# COMPACT_ATOMS: atom_id res chain seq x y z
N MET A 1 15.01 6.01 8.62
CA MET A 1 14.66 5.31 7.39
C MET A 1 13.43 5.90 6.76
N SER A 2 13.46 6.02 5.47
CA SER A 2 12.32 6.58 4.75
C SER A 2 11.23 5.54 4.58
N ASN A 3 10.00 5.98 4.59
CA ASN A 3 8.85 5.14 4.27
C ASN A 3 8.71 5.08 2.76
N LYS A 4 8.35 3.91 2.28
CA LYS A 4 8.15 3.71 0.86
C LYS A 4 6.66 3.66 0.56
N THR A 5 6.26 4.33 -0.52
CA THR A 5 4.90 4.25 -1.02
C THR A 5 4.88 3.41 -2.29
N TYR A 6 3.77 2.73 -2.52
CA TYR A 6 3.59 1.87 -3.67
C TYR A 6 2.35 2.32 -4.44
N LYS A 7 2.28 1.89 -5.69
CA LYS A 7 1.12 2.15 -6.55
C LYS A 7 0.51 0.81 -6.94
N PRO A 8 -0.79 0.79 -7.26
CA PRO A 8 -1.42 -0.45 -7.75
C PRO A 8 -0.68 -0.98 -8.97
N GLY A 9 -0.43 -2.28 -8.97
CA GLY A 9 0.29 -2.94 -10.06
C GLY A 9 1.79 -2.95 -9.90
N GLU A 10 2.34 -2.25 -8.92
CA GLU A 10 3.78 -2.26 -8.67
C GLU A 10 4.17 -3.57 -8.00
N GLU A 11 5.28 -4.17 -8.46
CA GLU A 11 5.77 -5.41 -7.89
C GLU A 11 6.60 -5.15 -6.63
N VAL A 12 6.43 -5.99 -5.61
CA VAL A 12 7.22 -5.87 -4.39
C VAL A 12 8.31 -6.93 -4.36
N GLU A 13 9.49 -6.55 -3.89
CA GLU A 13 10.64 -7.46 -3.84
C GLU A 13 10.63 -8.35 -2.61
N ASN A 14 10.02 -7.87 -1.54
CA ASN A 14 9.95 -8.60 -0.27
C ASN A 14 8.52 -8.60 0.23
N ASP A 15 8.22 -9.51 1.17
CA ASP A 15 6.92 -9.50 1.82
C ASP A 15 6.72 -8.15 2.49
N VAL A 16 5.62 -7.49 2.18
CA VAL A 16 5.32 -6.18 2.78
C VAL A 16 3.88 -6.13 3.24
N THR A 17 3.64 -5.35 4.28
CA THR A 17 2.30 -4.99 4.70
C THR A 17 2.09 -3.54 4.27
N LEU A 18 1.06 -3.31 3.48
CA LEU A 18 0.77 -1.98 2.97
C LEU A 18 -0.49 -1.43 3.64
N TYR A 19 -0.42 -0.18 3.99
CA TYR A 19 -1.54 0.53 4.59
C TYR A 19 -2.11 1.49 3.56
N VAL A 20 -3.37 1.30 3.23
CA VAL A 20 -4.06 2.17 2.27
C VAL A 20 -4.40 3.46 2.98
N LYS A 21 -3.93 4.57 2.44
CA LYS A 21 -4.08 5.89 3.05
C LYS A 21 -4.94 6.78 2.18
N ASP A 22 -5.66 7.71 2.81
CA ASP A 22 -6.38 8.74 2.09
C ASP A 22 -5.51 10.00 1.96
N ALA A 23 -6.08 11.06 1.40
CA ALA A 23 -5.36 12.32 1.18
C ALA A 23 -4.92 12.99 2.48
N ASP A 24 -5.60 12.69 3.58
CA ASP A 24 -5.28 13.25 4.89
C ASP A 24 -4.26 12.41 5.66
N GLY A 25 -3.88 11.27 5.11
CA GLY A 25 -2.92 10.39 5.75
C GLY A 25 -3.54 9.38 6.71
N ASN A 26 -4.86 9.26 6.72
CA ASN A 26 -5.54 8.29 7.57
C ASN A 26 -5.46 6.89 6.96
N THR A 27 -5.24 5.88 7.79
CA THR A 27 -5.20 4.50 7.34
C THR A 27 -6.63 3.99 7.16
N LEU A 28 -6.96 3.64 5.92
CA LEU A 28 -8.29 3.14 5.56
C LEU A 28 -8.35 1.62 5.58
N SER A 29 -7.24 0.96 5.26
CA SER A 29 -7.22 -0.49 5.20
C SER A 29 -5.78 -0.98 5.26
N GLU A 30 -5.63 -2.28 5.44
CA GLU A 30 -4.33 -2.94 5.49
C GLU A 30 -4.35 -4.12 4.53
N ILE A 31 -3.29 -4.27 3.73
CA ILE A 31 -3.15 -5.40 2.83
C ILE A 31 -1.75 -5.98 2.98
N LYS A 32 -1.64 -7.30 2.77
CA LYS A 32 -0.36 -7.99 2.81
C LYS A 32 -0.03 -8.47 1.42
N VAL A 33 1.17 -8.11 0.94
CA VAL A 33 1.62 -8.46 -0.40
C VAL A 33 2.88 -9.31 -0.28
N PRO A 34 2.82 -10.59 -0.67
CA PRO A 34 4.00 -11.45 -0.63
C PRO A 34 5.05 -11.03 -1.65
N ALA A 35 6.30 -11.39 -1.37
CA ALA A 35 7.42 -11.10 -2.28
C ALA A 35 7.13 -11.61 -3.69
N GLY A 36 7.44 -10.80 -4.68
CA GLY A 36 7.24 -11.16 -6.08
C GLY A 36 5.83 -10.95 -6.60
N HIS A 37 4.91 -10.54 -5.75
CA HIS A 37 3.55 -10.24 -6.17
C HIS A 37 3.37 -8.76 -6.41
N ARG A 38 2.31 -8.42 -7.13
CA ARG A 38 2.00 -7.02 -7.43
C ARG A 38 0.99 -6.47 -6.43
N VAL A 39 1.08 -5.18 -6.17
CA VAL A 39 0.14 -4.49 -5.29
C VAL A 39 -1.24 -4.52 -5.95
N PRO A 40 -2.26 -5.09 -5.28
CA PRO A 40 -3.60 -5.15 -5.86
C PRO A 40 -4.27 -3.78 -5.84
N PRO A 41 -5.16 -3.50 -6.80
CA PRO A 41 -5.93 -2.26 -6.77
C PRO A 41 -6.91 -2.29 -5.60
N THR A 42 -7.18 -1.13 -5.02
CA THR A 42 -8.17 -1.02 -3.97
C THR A 42 -9.48 -0.49 -4.54
N ARG A 43 -10.58 -0.92 -3.92
CA ARG A 43 -11.91 -0.42 -4.25
C ARG A 43 -12.33 0.74 -3.36
N ILE A 44 -11.47 1.12 -2.43
CA ILE A 44 -11.77 2.20 -1.49
C ILE A 44 -11.72 3.53 -2.26
N LYS A 45 -12.83 4.24 -2.26
CA LYS A 45 -12.99 5.44 -3.06
C LYS A 45 -11.99 6.54 -2.71
N ASP A 46 -11.70 6.71 -1.42
CA ASP A 46 -10.86 7.79 -0.95
C ASP A 46 -9.38 7.41 -0.87
N ALA A 47 -9.02 6.22 -1.33
CA ALA A 47 -7.64 5.76 -1.26
C ALA A 47 -6.73 6.59 -2.17
N GLU A 48 -5.65 7.12 -1.62
CA GLU A 48 -4.68 7.93 -2.34
C GLU A 48 -3.35 7.21 -2.53
N SER A 49 -2.90 6.48 -1.52
CA SER A 49 -1.59 5.86 -1.58
C SER A 49 -1.55 4.61 -0.73
N TYR A 50 -0.53 3.80 -0.99
CA TYR A 50 -0.22 2.60 -0.23
C TYR A 50 1.13 2.84 0.42
N SER A 51 1.20 2.71 1.73
CA SER A 51 2.42 3.02 2.48
C SER A 51 2.83 1.84 3.33
N THR A 52 4.14 1.70 3.57
CA THR A 52 4.65 0.70 4.50
C THR A 52 4.57 1.17 5.95
N LYS A 53 4.19 2.41 6.16
CA LYS A 53 4.03 2.97 7.50
C LYS A 53 2.56 3.12 7.84
N LYS A 54 2.21 2.60 8.99
CA LYS A 54 0.85 2.71 9.51
C LYS A 54 0.48 4.14 9.88
#